data_f7a78bf253c3b602956202e043ddb263
#
_entry.id   f7a78bf253c3b602956202e043ddb263
#
_cell.length_a   1.000
_cell.length_b   1.000
_cell.length_c   1.000
_cell.angle_alpha   90.00
_cell.angle_beta   90.00
_cell.angle_gamma   90.00
#
_symmetry.space_group_name_H-M   'P 1'
#
loop_
_entity.id
_entity.type
_entity.pdbx_description
1 polymer ?
#
loop_
_entity_poly.entity_id
_entity_poly.type
_entity_poly.pdbx_seq_one_letter_code
_entity_poly.pdbx_strand_id
1 'polypeptide(L)'
;MPRNTETADRQVVLGLFDPAIALSPVLDQLRRQGIPDILMEILSPLPLESSLLNKPVRIPLHRLTIIGGIVGIGMGIFFAAGTALFFPLMTGGKPIVSIPVVGIISYETMMLMAIVVTFFAAAIKIAFVQQSGLPNDPRIDEGSVGLSIQVGNDTAKAHSIFRLLQKAGASEVEIRTIAGNS
;
A
#
# COMPACT_ATOMS: atom_id res chain seq x y z
N MET A 1 -20.32 3.24 -35.62
CA MET A 1 -18.91 3.43 -35.27
C MET A 1 -18.66 2.69 -33.94
N PRO A 2 -18.01 1.55 -33.95
CA PRO A 2 -17.68 0.85 -32.71
C PRO A 2 -16.50 1.59 -32.04
N ARG A 3 -16.69 2.04 -30.78
CA ARG A 3 -15.59 2.50 -29.92
C ARG A 3 -14.70 1.30 -29.64
N ASN A 4 -13.52 1.29 -30.23
CA ASN A 4 -12.44 0.42 -29.80
C ASN A 4 -12.06 0.85 -28.36
N THR A 5 -12.58 0.15 -27.38
CA THR A 5 -11.99 0.05 -26.07
C THR A 5 -10.74 -0.83 -26.24
N GLU A 6 -9.64 -0.24 -26.68
CA GLU A 6 -8.31 -0.82 -26.50
C GLU A 6 -8.10 -1.00 -25.01
N THR A 7 -8.34 -2.20 -24.53
CA THR A 7 -7.79 -2.70 -23.28
C THR A 7 -6.28 -2.54 -23.41
N ALA A 8 -5.73 -1.51 -22.80
CA ALA A 8 -4.32 -1.22 -22.85
C ALA A 8 -3.56 -2.34 -22.11
N ASP A 9 -3.20 -3.36 -22.83
CA ASP A 9 -2.28 -4.40 -22.38
C ASP A 9 -1.01 -3.71 -21.90
N ARG A 10 -0.74 -3.79 -20.59
CA ARG A 10 0.47 -3.20 -20.00
C ARG A 10 1.57 -4.25 -20.00
N GLN A 11 2.67 -3.94 -20.65
CA GLN A 11 3.86 -4.78 -20.59
C GLN A 11 4.64 -4.49 -19.32
N VAL A 12 5.05 -5.56 -18.64
CA VAL A 12 5.88 -5.52 -17.45
C VAL A 12 7.11 -6.36 -17.70
N VAL A 13 8.28 -5.80 -17.44
CA VAL A 13 9.54 -6.51 -17.49
C VAL A 13 9.90 -6.93 -16.07
N LEU A 14 9.98 -8.23 -15.83
CA LEU A 14 10.39 -8.81 -14.56
C LEU A 14 11.81 -9.32 -14.67
N GLY A 15 12.73 -8.81 -13.84
CA GLY A 15 14.08 -9.34 -13.68
C GLY A 15 14.23 -9.98 -12.31
N LEU A 16 14.74 -11.21 -12.27
CA LEU A 16 15.07 -11.91 -11.03
C LEU A 16 16.56 -11.76 -10.75
N PHE A 17 16.89 -11.36 -9.54
CA PHE A 17 18.25 -11.16 -9.05
C PHE A 17 18.54 -12.06 -7.85
N ASP A 18 19.77 -12.47 -7.72
CA ASP A 18 20.27 -13.10 -6.50
C ASP A 18 20.27 -12.05 -5.36
N PRO A 19 19.84 -12.40 -4.13
CA PRO A 19 19.83 -11.47 -3.00
C PRO A 19 21.20 -10.90 -2.64
N ALA A 20 22.28 -11.54 -3.07
CA ALA A 20 23.65 -11.04 -2.90
C ALA A 20 24.00 -9.86 -3.83
N ILE A 21 23.20 -9.61 -4.87
CA ILE A 21 23.46 -8.54 -5.84
C ILE A 21 22.91 -7.22 -5.31
N ALA A 22 23.75 -6.20 -5.23
CA ALA A 22 23.32 -4.86 -4.89
C ALA A 22 22.43 -4.27 -5.99
N LEU A 23 21.15 -4.03 -5.70
CA LEU A 23 20.21 -3.45 -6.67
C LEU A 23 20.39 -1.95 -6.91
N SER A 24 21.08 -1.23 -6.00
CA SER A 24 21.29 0.21 -6.12
C SER A 24 21.87 0.66 -7.45
N PRO A 25 22.96 0.05 -8.00
CA PRO A 25 23.51 0.47 -9.28
C PRO A 25 22.57 0.19 -10.45
N VAL A 26 21.77 -0.86 -10.38
CA VAL A 26 20.76 -1.21 -11.39
C VAL A 26 19.65 -0.15 -11.43
N LEU A 27 19.15 0.25 -10.26
CA LEU A 27 18.14 1.30 -10.13
C LEU A 27 18.66 2.65 -10.63
N ASP A 28 19.91 3.01 -10.32
CA ASP A 28 20.50 4.26 -10.78
C ASP A 28 20.68 4.27 -12.30
N GLN A 29 20.99 3.13 -12.90
CA GLN A 29 21.08 3.01 -14.35
C GLN A 29 19.72 3.15 -15.04
N LEU A 30 18.66 2.59 -14.45
CA LEU A 30 17.28 2.74 -14.93
C LEU A 30 16.81 4.20 -14.81
N ARG A 31 17.12 4.88 -13.70
CA ARG A 31 16.85 6.31 -13.50
C ARG A 31 17.52 7.19 -14.56
N ARG A 32 18.77 6.89 -14.90
CA ARG A 32 19.52 7.60 -15.98
C ARG A 32 18.88 7.41 -17.35
N GLN A 33 18.14 6.32 -17.58
CA GLN A 33 17.37 6.09 -18.80
C GLN A 33 15.98 6.77 -18.76
N GLY A 34 15.70 7.55 -17.73
CA GLY A 34 14.43 8.29 -17.61
C GLY A 34 13.25 7.46 -17.11
N ILE A 35 13.49 6.29 -16.50
CA ILE A 35 12.44 5.48 -15.91
C ILE A 35 12.20 5.99 -14.48
N PRO A 36 11.00 6.54 -14.16
CA PRO A 36 10.72 7.04 -12.82
C PRO A 36 10.48 5.89 -11.83
N ASP A 37 10.87 6.09 -10.59
CA ASP A 37 10.75 5.11 -9.51
C ASP A 37 9.31 4.59 -9.29
N ILE A 38 8.30 5.36 -9.69
CA ILE A 38 6.90 4.99 -9.58
C ILE A 38 6.52 3.79 -10.47
N LEU A 39 7.26 3.59 -11.57
CA LEU A 39 7.07 2.47 -12.50
C LEU A 39 7.91 1.24 -12.13
N MET A 40 8.83 1.36 -11.17
CA MET A 40 9.66 0.28 -10.68
C MET A 40 9.06 -0.30 -9.41
N GLU A 41 9.10 -1.61 -9.24
CA GLU A 41 8.66 -2.28 -8.02
C GLU A 41 9.62 -3.40 -7.66
N ILE A 42 10.06 -3.41 -6.39
CA ILE A 42 10.94 -4.44 -5.87
C ILE A 42 10.09 -5.45 -5.12
N LEU A 43 10.18 -6.70 -5.53
CA LEU A 43 9.52 -7.85 -4.94
C LEU A 43 10.57 -8.66 -4.19
N SER A 44 10.46 -8.74 -2.87
CA SER A 44 11.42 -9.47 -2.04
C SER A 44 10.71 -10.11 -0.85
N PRO A 45 11.07 -11.34 -0.46
CA PRO A 45 10.57 -11.97 0.76
C PRO A 45 11.15 -11.32 2.01
N LEU A 46 12.32 -10.67 1.89
CA LEU A 46 12.96 -9.93 2.96
C LEU A 46 12.56 -8.46 2.91
N PRO A 47 12.39 -7.77 4.05
CA PRO A 47 12.16 -6.33 4.06
C PRO A 47 13.42 -5.61 3.56
N LEU A 48 13.51 -5.40 2.24
CA LEU A 48 14.51 -4.52 1.66
C LEU A 48 14.20 -3.09 2.09
N GLU A 49 15.25 -2.33 2.37
CA GLU A 49 15.10 -0.93 2.78
C GLU A 49 14.25 -0.17 1.76
N SER A 50 13.12 0.37 2.23
CA SER A 50 12.20 1.17 1.43
C SER A 50 12.85 2.46 0.87
N SER A 51 14.10 2.73 1.25
CA SER A 51 14.93 3.82 0.77
C SER A 51 15.44 3.63 -0.66
N LEU A 52 15.44 2.42 -1.20
CA LEU A 52 15.95 2.13 -2.55
C LEU A 52 15.08 2.78 -3.64
N LEU A 53 13.77 2.86 -3.45
CA LEU A 53 12.84 3.50 -4.37
C LEU A 53 12.22 4.74 -3.70
N ASN A 54 12.38 5.90 -4.32
CA ASN A 54 11.77 7.14 -3.85
C ASN A 54 10.30 7.22 -4.30
N LYS A 55 9.49 6.27 -3.83
CA LYS A 55 8.04 6.29 -4.08
C LYS A 55 7.34 7.26 -3.14
N PRO A 56 6.45 8.11 -3.63
CA PRO A 56 5.61 8.92 -2.74
C PRO A 56 4.80 7.98 -1.84
N VAL A 57 4.99 8.12 -0.54
CA VAL A 57 4.27 7.32 0.46
C VAL A 57 2.79 7.65 0.31
N ARG A 58 2.02 6.75 -0.31
CA ARG A 58 0.55 6.82 -0.24
C ARG A 58 0.19 6.82 1.24
N ILE A 59 -0.83 7.59 1.62
CA ILE A 59 -1.26 7.89 3.00
C ILE A 59 -0.81 6.81 3.98
N PRO A 60 0.12 7.12 4.90
CA PRO A 60 0.66 6.10 5.80
C PRO A 60 -0.43 5.62 6.77
N LEU A 61 -0.52 4.30 6.98
CA LEU A 61 -1.55 3.69 7.83
C LEU A 61 -1.67 4.38 9.20
N HIS A 62 -0.55 4.77 9.80
CA HIS A 62 -0.54 5.41 11.12
C HIS A 62 -1.33 6.72 11.18
N ARG A 63 -1.37 7.51 10.10
CA ARG A 63 -2.20 8.73 10.06
C ARG A 63 -3.69 8.40 10.08
N LEU A 64 -4.10 7.35 9.37
CA LEU A 64 -5.48 6.88 9.38
C LEU A 64 -5.88 6.36 10.78
N THR A 65 -4.99 5.63 11.46
CA THR A 65 -5.18 5.17 12.83
C THR A 65 -5.39 6.34 13.79
N ILE A 66 -4.58 7.39 13.69
CA ILE A 66 -4.71 8.59 14.53
C ILE A 66 -6.04 9.29 14.29
N ILE A 67 -6.42 9.47 13.02
CA ILE A 67 -7.72 10.08 12.65
C ILE A 67 -8.86 9.24 13.20
N GLY A 68 -8.82 7.91 13.04
CA GLY A 68 -9.79 6.99 13.61
C GLY A 68 -9.93 7.14 15.13
N GLY A 69 -8.79 7.25 15.83
CA GLY A 69 -8.76 7.47 17.28
C GLY A 69 -9.42 8.79 17.69
N ILE A 70 -9.09 9.90 17.01
CA ILE A 70 -9.70 11.22 17.29
C ILE A 70 -11.22 11.19 17.08
N VAL A 71 -11.68 10.59 15.98
CA VAL A 71 -13.12 10.40 15.72
C VAL A 71 -13.76 9.54 16.80
N GLY A 72 -13.08 8.47 17.25
CA GLY A 72 -13.53 7.60 18.32
C GLY A 72 -13.72 8.34 19.65
N ILE A 73 -12.78 9.23 20.02
CA ILE A 73 -12.94 10.07 21.23
C ILE A 73 -14.21 10.93 21.11
N GLY A 74 -14.39 11.62 19.98
CA GLY A 74 -15.58 12.47 19.75
C GLY A 74 -16.89 11.67 19.86
N MET A 75 -16.94 10.48 19.26
CA MET A 75 -18.08 9.59 19.36
C MET A 75 -18.32 9.11 20.80
N GLY A 76 -17.29 8.76 21.54
CA GLY A 76 -17.38 8.33 22.92
C GLY A 76 -17.96 9.41 23.84
N ILE A 77 -17.48 10.65 23.71
CA ILE A 77 -18.02 11.80 24.43
C ILE A 77 -19.49 12.01 24.04
N PHE A 78 -19.79 11.98 22.74
CA PHE A 78 -21.14 12.19 22.24
C PHE A 78 -22.11 11.13 22.79
N PHE A 79 -21.75 9.85 22.77
CA PHE A 79 -22.63 8.79 23.30
C PHE A 79 -22.75 8.85 24.83
N ALA A 80 -21.63 9.00 25.54
CA ALA A 80 -21.66 8.97 27.00
C ALA A 80 -22.32 10.22 27.60
N ALA A 81 -21.92 11.42 27.21
CA ALA A 81 -22.47 12.65 27.68
C ALA A 81 -23.84 12.94 27.05
N GLY A 82 -24.03 12.66 25.77
CA GLY A 82 -25.27 12.86 25.05
C GLY A 82 -26.42 12.02 25.64
N THR A 83 -26.22 10.72 25.85
CA THR A 83 -27.26 9.86 26.45
C THR A 83 -27.63 10.31 27.87
N ALA A 84 -26.64 10.72 28.68
CA ALA A 84 -26.90 11.24 30.02
C ALA A 84 -27.73 12.54 30.01
N LEU A 85 -27.53 13.40 29.01
CA LEU A 85 -28.26 14.66 28.86
C LEU A 85 -29.66 14.45 28.25
N PHE A 86 -29.81 13.55 27.29
CA PHE A 86 -31.12 13.27 26.66
C PHE A 86 -32.05 12.46 27.55
N PHE A 87 -31.50 11.63 28.45
CA PHE A 87 -32.25 10.82 29.37
C PHE A 87 -31.83 11.11 30.82
N PRO A 88 -32.15 12.30 31.36
CA PRO A 88 -31.72 12.68 32.70
C PRO A 88 -32.39 11.82 33.75
N LEU A 89 -31.63 10.96 34.42
CA LEU A 89 -32.06 10.18 35.56
C LEU A 89 -31.91 11.00 36.85
N MET A 90 -32.81 10.80 37.82
CA MET A 90 -32.69 11.41 39.13
C MET A 90 -31.46 10.86 39.87
N THR A 91 -30.37 11.62 39.94
CA THR A 91 -29.06 11.18 40.47
C THR A 91 -28.87 11.54 41.96
N GLY A 92 -29.92 12.03 42.64
CA GLY A 92 -29.85 12.36 44.07
C GLY A 92 -28.81 13.42 44.43
N GLY A 93 -28.64 14.46 43.58
CA GLY A 93 -27.72 15.56 43.80
C GLY A 93 -26.32 15.35 43.20
N LYS A 94 -26.08 14.21 42.55
CA LYS A 94 -24.82 13.99 41.80
C LYS A 94 -24.91 14.57 40.37
N PRO A 95 -23.79 14.97 39.75
CA PRO A 95 -23.81 15.48 38.38
C PRO A 95 -24.33 14.42 37.41
N ILE A 96 -25.27 14.80 36.53
CA ILE A 96 -25.85 13.93 35.50
C ILE A 96 -24.82 13.33 34.59
N VAL A 97 -23.81 14.12 34.19
CA VAL A 97 -22.66 13.68 33.36
C VAL A 97 -21.51 13.34 34.30
N SER A 98 -21.19 12.06 34.41
CA SER A 98 -20.06 11.58 35.22
C SER A 98 -18.77 11.61 34.38
N ILE A 99 -17.84 12.51 34.69
CA ILE A 99 -16.57 12.65 33.98
C ILE A 99 -15.77 11.35 33.89
N PRO A 100 -15.61 10.55 34.96
CA PRO A 100 -14.91 9.28 34.90
C PRO A 100 -15.53 8.30 33.89
N VAL A 101 -16.85 8.21 33.84
CA VAL A 101 -17.59 7.33 32.93
C VAL A 101 -17.40 7.77 31.49
N VAL A 102 -17.53 9.08 31.21
CA VAL A 102 -17.29 9.65 29.89
C VAL A 102 -15.85 9.38 29.45
N GLY A 103 -14.87 9.52 30.35
CA GLY A 103 -13.47 9.25 30.07
C GLY A 103 -13.20 7.80 29.65
N ILE A 104 -13.77 6.84 30.39
CA ILE A 104 -13.61 5.40 30.09
C ILE A 104 -14.25 5.06 28.75
N ILE A 105 -15.50 5.47 28.50
CA ILE A 105 -16.22 5.19 27.26
C ILE A 105 -15.50 5.84 26.06
N SER A 106 -15.00 7.07 26.24
CA SER A 106 -14.24 7.75 25.17
C SER A 106 -12.94 7.04 24.84
N TYR A 107 -12.24 6.52 25.84
CA TYR A 107 -11.02 5.74 25.64
C TYR A 107 -11.30 4.41 24.89
N GLU A 108 -12.35 3.68 25.30
CA GLU A 108 -12.72 2.43 24.65
C GLU A 108 -13.14 2.64 23.19
N THR A 109 -13.98 3.66 22.94
CA THR A 109 -14.39 4.01 21.56
C THR A 109 -13.24 4.52 20.74
N MET A 110 -12.27 5.23 21.32
CA MET A 110 -11.03 5.62 20.63
C MET A 110 -10.28 4.40 20.14
N MET A 111 -10.04 3.41 21.01
CA MET A 111 -9.32 2.19 20.65
C MET A 111 -10.08 1.38 19.59
N LEU A 112 -11.39 1.22 19.79
CA LEU A 112 -12.23 0.49 18.84
C LEU A 112 -12.19 1.13 17.44
N MET A 113 -12.38 2.44 17.34
CA MET A 113 -12.39 3.14 16.07
C MET A 113 -11.00 3.14 15.41
N ALA A 114 -9.92 3.26 16.19
CA ALA A 114 -8.56 3.16 15.66
C ALA A 114 -8.31 1.77 15.03
N ILE A 115 -8.73 0.69 15.68
CA ILE A 115 -8.60 -0.68 15.17
C ILE A 115 -9.45 -0.88 13.91
N VAL A 116 -10.71 -0.47 13.94
CA VAL A 116 -11.64 -0.63 12.82
C VAL A 116 -11.15 0.11 11.59
N VAL A 117 -10.77 1.38 11.74
CA VAL A 117 -10.23 2.19 10.63
C VAL A 117 -8.95 1.59 10.07
N THR A 118 -8.04 1.13 10.93
CA THR A 118 -6.79 0.50 10.49
C THR A 118 -7.06 -0.81 9.75
N PHE A 119 -7.99 -1.63 10.24
CA PHE A 119 -8.36 -2.89 9.61
C PHE A 119 -8.92 -2.66 8.20
N PHE A 120 -9.89 -1.76 8.05
CA PHE A 120 -10.45 -1.46 6.74
C PHE A 120 -9.43 -0.82 5.79
N ALA A 121 -8.59 0.09 6.30
CA ALA A 121 -7.53 0.69 5.50
C ALA A 121 -6.51 -0.35 5.01
N ALA A 122 -6.15 -1.32 5.86
CA ALA A 122 -5.27 -2.42 5.48
C ALA A 122 -5.94 -3.35 4.46
N ALA A 123 -7.20 -3.74 4.68
CA ALA A 123 -7.96 -4.59 3.77
C ALA A 123 -8.10 -3.96 2.37
N ILE A 124 -8.46 -2.66 2.32
CA ILE A 124 -8.54 -1.91 1.06
C ILE A 124 -7.16 -1.88 0.38
N LYS A 125 -6.09 -1.60 1.13
CA LYS A 125 -4.74 -1.56 0.58
C LYS A 125 -4.33 -2.89 -0.03
N ILE A 126 -4.62 -4.02 0.65
CA ILE A 126 -4.33 -5.37 0.16
C ILE A 126 -5.14 -5.66 -1.11
N ALA A 127 -6.45 -5.34 -1.12
CA ALA A 127 -7.30 -5.55 -2.29
C ALA A 127 -6.77 -4.78 -3.52
N PHE A 128 -6.34 -3.53 -3.34
CA PHE A 128 -5.75 -2.75 -4.43
C PHE A 128 -4.39 -3.28 -4.90
N VAL A 129 -3.56 -3.81 -4.00
CA VAL A 129 -2.26 -4.41 -4.36
C VAL A 129 -2.48 -5.70 -5.16
N GLN A 130 -3.44 -6.53 -4.78
CA GLN A 130 -3.77 -7.74 -5.55
C GLN A 130 -4.28 -7.44 -6.97
N GLN A 131 -4.99 -6.33 -7.16
CA GLN A 131 -5.45 -5.90 -8.48
C GLN A 131 -4.33 -5.32 -9.35
N SER A 132 -3.18 -4.99 -8.78
CA SER A 132 -2.06 -4.40 -9.54
C SER A 132 -1.39 -5.38 -10.50
N GLY A 133 -1.82 -6.66 -10.53
CA GLY A 133 -1.36 -7.66 -11.49
C GLY A 133 0.15 -7.94 -11.44
N LEU A 134 0.78 -7.67 -10.29
CA LEU A 134 2.20 -7.96 -10.12
C LEU A 134 2.45 -9.45 -10.30
N PRO A 135 3.45 -9.82 -11.09
CA PRO A 135 3.77 -11.21 -11.31
C PRO A 135 4.18 -11.86 -9.98
N ASN A 136 3.33 -12.74 -9.46
CA ASN A 136 3.69 -13.60 -8.35
C ASN A 136 4.54 -14.73 -8.91
N ASP A 137 5.85 -14.67 -8.70
CA ASP A 137 6.78 -15.72 -9.13
C ASP A 137 7.19 -16.53 -7.89
N PRO A 138 6.98 -17.87 -7.88
CA PRO A 138 7.34 -18.73 -6.74
C PRO A 138 8.80 -18.61 -6.32
N ARG A 139 9.69 -18.26 -7.24
CA ARG A 139 11.12 -18.09 -6.97
C ARG A 139 11.43 -16.90 -6.08
N ILE A 140 10.54 -15.91 -6.03
CA ILE A 140 10.66 -14.79 -5.09
C ILE A 140 10.48 -15.31 -3.66
N ASP A 141 9.55 -16.25 -3.46
CA ASP A 141 9.35 -16.88 -2.15
C ASP A 141 10.55 -17.77 -1.74
N GLU A 142 11.30 -18.29 -2.71
CA GLU A 142 12.53 -19.07 -2.50
C GLU A 142 13.76 -18.22 -2.18
N GLY A 143 13.63 -16.89 -2.14
CA GLY A 143 14.69 -15.97 -1.72
C GLY A 143 15.25 -15.07 -2.81
N SER A 144 14.82 -15.20 -4.07
CA SER A 144 15.22 -14.30 -5.15
C SER A 144 14.59 -12.92 -5.01
N VAL A 145 15.27 -11.89 -5.47
CA VAL A 145 14.73 -10.53 -5.50
C VAL A 145 14.23 -10.20 -6.90
N GLY A 146 12.94 -9.94 -7.03
CA GLY A 146 12.32 -9.52 -8.28
C GLY A 146 12.34 -8.00 -8.44
N LEU A 147 12.73 -7.51 -9.61
CA LEU A 147 12.57 -6.13 -10.02
C LEU A 147 11.55 -6.07 -11.16
N SER A 148 10.38 -5.54 -10.89
CA SER A 148 9.29 -5.37 -11.85
C SER A 148 9.27 -3.93 -12.36
N ILE A 149 9.23 -3.76 -13.69
CA ILE A 149 9.22 -2.45 -14.34
C ILE A 149 8.04 -2.38 -15.30
N GLN A 150 7.13 -1.43 -15.05
CA GLN A 150 5.98 -1.19 -15.92
C GLN A 150 6.40 -0.32 -17.10
N VAL A 151 6.24 -0.83 -18.33
CA VAL A 151 6.70 -0.15 -19.55
C VAL A 151 5.54 0.43 -20.37
N GLY A 152 4.29 0.11 -20.02
CA GLY A 152 3.13 0.45 -20.85
C GLY A 152 3.09 -0.41 -22.13
N ASN A 153 2.77 0.21 -23.27
CA ASN A 153 2.61 -0.51 -24.55
C ASN A 153 3.83 -0.33 -25.50
N ASP A 154 4.96 0.15 -25.00
CA ASP A 154 6.16 0.45 -25.80
C ASP A 154 7.12 -0.74 -25.82
N THR A 155 6.97 -1.59 -26.83
CA THR A 155 7.78 -2.80 -27.01
C THR A 155 9.28 -2.48 -27.18
N ALA A 156 9.63 -1.33 -27.77
CA ALA A 156 11.02 -0.93 -27.95
C ALA A 156 11.67 -0.63 -26.59
N LYS A 157 10.96 0.06 -25.70
CA LYS A 157 11.43 0.29 -24.32
C LYS A 157 11.49 -1.00 -23.52
N ALA A 158 10.51 -1.91 -23.67
CA ALA A 158 10.54 -3.20 -23.01
C ALA A 158 11.81 -4.00 -23.37
N HIS A 159 12.17 -4.04 -24.64
CA HIS A 159 13.40 -4.71 -25.09
C HIS A 159 14.69 -4.01 -24.63
N SER A 160 14.71 -2.68 -24.52
CA SER A 160 15.88 -1.96 -24.01
C SER A 160 16.12 -2.26 -22.54
N ILE A 161 15.03 -2.26 -21.73
CA ILE A 161 15.05 -2.61 -20.30
C ILE A 161 15.44 -4.08 -20.10
N PHE A 162 14.90 -4.98 -20.92
CA PHE A 162 15.26 -6.39 -20.90
C PHE A 162 16.78 -6.60 -21.03
N ARG A 163 17.40 -5.98 -22.05
CA ARG A 163 18.86 -6.08 -22.25
C ARG A 163 19.66 -5.44 -21.11
N LEU A 164 19.13 -4.37 -20.51
CA LEU A 164 19.79 -3.71 -19.39
C LEU A 164 19.80 -4.62 -18.16
N LEU A 165 18.66 -5.22 -17.81
CA LEU A 165 18.55 -6.13 -16.66
C LEU A 165 19.45 -7.37 -16.85
N GLN A 166 19.48 -7.92 -18.07
CA GLN A 166 20.36 -9.04 -18.40
C GLN A 166 21.85 -8.68 -18.23
N LYS A 167 22.27 -7.49 -18.69
CA LYS A 167 23.65 -7.00 -18.50
C LYS A 167 23.96 -6.67 -17.04
N ALA A 168 22.97 -6.31 -16.26
CA ALA A 168 23.11 -5.99 -14.84
C ALA A 168 23.21 -7.23 -13.93
N GLY A 169 23.17 -8.44 -14.51
CA GLY A 169 23.34 -9.69 -13.76
C GLY A 169 22.04 -10.30 -13.27
N ALA A 170 20.91 -9.97 -13.90
CA ALA A 170 19.67 -10.69 -13.62
C ALA A 170 19.83 -12.16 -14.03
N SER A 171 19.47 -13.07 -13.12
CA SER A 171 19.49 -14.52 -13.36
C SER A 171 18.49 -14.91 -14.43
N GLU A 172 17.37 -14.22 -14.50
CA GLU A 172 16.34 -14.40 -15.50
C GLU A 172 15.60 -13.09 -15.74
N VAL A 173 15.19 -12.83 -16.98
CA VAL A 173 14.39 -11.65 -17.34
C VAL A 173 13.23 -12.12 -18.21
N GLU A 174 12.00 -11.75 -17.81
CA GLU A 174 10.79 -12.07 -18.54
C GLU A 174 10.01 -10.80 -18.89
N ILE A 175 9.38 -10.79 -20.06
CA ILE A 175 8.40 -9.77 -20.44
C ILE A 175 7.03 -10.41 -20.30
N ARG A 176 6.22 -9.90 -19.38
CA ARG A 176 4.85 -10.37 -19.17
C ARG A 176 3.87 -9.27 -19.59
N THR A 177 2.82 -9.66 -20.26
CA THR A 177 1.70 -8.78 -20.59
C THR A 177 0.64 -8.93 -19.51
N ILE A 178 0.31 -7.85 -18.83
CA ILE A 178 -0.76 -7.82 -17.84
C ILE A 178 -1.98 -7.23 -18.51
N ALA A 179 -3.06 -8.02 -18.61
CA ALA A 179 -4.35 -7.54 -19.05
C ALA A 179 -4.85 -6.44 -18.10
N GLY A 180 -5.06 -5.24 -18.62
CA GLY A 180 -5.65 -4.16 -17.83
C GLY A 180 -7.06 -4.55 -17.41
N ASN A 181 -7.25 -4.82 -16.11
CA ASN A 181 -8.57 -5.11 -15.56
C ASN A 181 -9.38 -3.81 -15.55
N SER A 182 -10.50 -3.84 -16.28
CA SER A 182 -11.51 -2.77 -16.34
C SER A 182 -12.34 -2.71 -15.06
#